data_1fbb6a13a45d2737b33ee90803619c52
#
_entry.id   1fbb6a13a45d2737b33ee90803619c52
#
_cell.length_a   1.000
_cell.length_b   1.000
_cell.length_c   1.000
_cell.angle_alpha   90.00
_cell.angle_beta   90.00
_cell.angle_gamma   90.00
#
_symmetry.space_group_name_H-M   'P 1'
#
loop_
_entity.id
_entity.type
_entity.pdbx_description
1 polymer ?
#
loop_
_entity_poly.entity_id
_entity_poly.type
_entity_poly.pdbx_seq_one_letter_code
_entity_poly.pdbx_strand_id
1 'polypeptide(L)'
;VVIASFANGRVIALTAAAGQPVWQYEVGQPQGRTELERLVDIGGQPLVLDSAIMVAGYQGKLALVDIRSGQEVWSKPASSFYSPAIGNGNIYLASANGDIQALRGNDRRELWVQDQLSWRQVTRPAVSGDYLVVGDFEGYLHVLSAEDGSLQGQLKFDSEGIRVPVQVTRDGNLLVYGNGGKLSVLRLEQDD
;
A
#
# COMPACT_ATOMS: atom_id res chain seq x y z
N VAL A 1 -4.24 3.82 -22.37
CA VAL A 1 -5.22 2.99 -21.62
C VAL A 1 -5.54 3.62 -20.27
N VAL A 2 -6.71 3.34 -19.75
CA VAL A 2 -7.12 3.63 -18.37
C VAL A 2 -7.12 2.30 -17.63
N ILE A 3 -6.54 2.27 -16.42
CA ILE A 3 -6.54 1.07 -15.59
C ILE A 3 -7.42 1.35 -14.39
N ALA A 4 -8.39 0.48 -14.15
CA ALA A 4 -9.34 0.56 -13.06
C ALA A 4 -9.33 -0.72 -12.22
N SER A 5 -9.34 -0.57 -10.89
CA SER A 5 -9.54 -1.65 -9.94
C SER A 5 -10.97 -1.66 -9.40
N PHE A 6 -11.47 -2.84 -9.07
CA PHE A 6 -12.85 -3.04 -8.63
C PHE A 6 -12.89 -3.86 -7.33
N ALA A 7 -13.94 -3.62 -6.54
CA ALA A 7 -14.21 -4.29 -5.27
C ALA A 7 -14.46 -5.82 -5.38
N ASN A 8 -14.45 -6.38 -6.58
CA ASN A 8 -14.57 -7.82 -6.82
C ASN A 8 -13.21 -8.49 -7.13
N GLY A 9 -12.10 -7.83 -6.79
CA GLY A 9 -10.75 -8.34 -7.02
C GLY A 9 -10.28 -8.28 -8.47
N ARG A 10 -10.93 -7.52 -9.36
CA ARG A 10 -10.57 -7.38 -10.77
C ARG A 10 -9.88 -6.06 -11.05
N VAL A 11 -8.90 -6.14 -11.94
CA VAL A 11 -8.27 -5.00 -12.61
C VAL A 11 -8.60 -5.08 -14.09
N ILE A 12 -9.06 -3.98 -14.67
CA ILE A 12 -9.43 -3.93 -16.09
C ILE A 12 -8.68 -2.76 -16.74
N ALA A 13 -8.04 -3.03 -17.86
CA ALA A 13 -7.53 -1.98 -18.74
C ALA A 13 -8.57 -1.65 -19.81
N LEU A 14 -8.83 -0.37 -19.99
CA LEU A 14 -9.80 0.17 -20.92
C LEU A 14 -9.11 1.08 -21.93
N THR A 15 -9.63 1.14 -23.16
CA THR A 15 -9.23 2.17 -24.10
C THR A 15 -9.66 3.55 -23.61
N ALA A 16 -8.78 4.55 -23.62
CA ALA A 16 -9.09 5.89 -23.14
C ALA A 16 -10.18 6.58 -23.99
N ALA A 17 -10.27 6.28 -25.28
CA ALA A 17 -11.19 6.93 -26.20
C ALA A 17 -12.62 6.40 -26.11
N ALA A 18 -12.80 5.08 -25.89
CA ALA A 18 -14.11 4.43 -26.01
C ALA A 18 -14.52 3.61 -24.77
N GLY A 19 -13.64 3.50 -23.75
CA GLY A 19 -13.91 2.70 -22.57
C GLY A 19 -14.04 1.20 -22.83
N GLN A 20 -13.56 0.73 -23.99
CA GLN A 20 -13.64 -0.70 -24.32
C GLN A 20 -12.57 -1.49 -23.57
N PRO A 21 -12.92 -2.67 -23.00
CA PRO A 21 -11.96 -3.54 -22.35
C PRO A 21 -10.85 -4.00 -23.30
N VAL A 22 -9.60 -3.88 -22.86
CA VAL A 22 -8.41 -4.38 -23.57
C VAL A 22 -7.98 -5.71 -22.95
N TRP A 23 -7.89 -5.76 -21.63
CA TRP A 23 -7.61 -6.97 -20.86
C TRP A 23 -8.21 -6.84 -19.45
N GLN A 24 -8.34 -7.98 -18.77
CA GLN A 24 -8.67 -8.02 -17.34
C GLN A 24 -7.76 -8.99 -16.61
N TYR A 25 -7.53 -8.73 -15.33
CA TYR A 25 -6.73 -9.55 -14.44
C TYR A 25 -7.43 -9.70 -13.08
N GLU A 26 -7.35 -10.90 -12.46
CA GLU A 26 -7.94 -11.19 -11.16
C GLU A 26 -6.83 -11.31 -10.09
N VAL A 27 -6.87 -10.43 -9.09
CA VAL A 27 -5.90 -10.39 -7.98
C VAL A 27 -6.17 -11.49 -6.96
N GLY A 28 -7.40 -11.96 -6.87
CA GLY A 28 -7.81 -13.06 -6.01
C GLY A 28 -9.10 -13.66 -6.50
N GLN A 29 -9.34 -14.91 -6.12
CA GLN A 29 -10.61 -15.57 -6.37
C GLN A 29 -11.35 -15.74 -5.04
N PRO A 30 -12.66 -15.48 -4.99
CA PRO A 30 -13.46 -15.72 -3.80
C PRO A 30 -13.35 -17.18 -3.36
N GLN A 31 -12.73 -17.43 -2.21
CA GLN A 31 -12.57 -18.76 -1.63
C GLN A 31 -13.12 -18.76 -0.21
N GLY A 32 -13.87 -19.79 0.16
CA GLY A 32 -14.40 -19.94 1.51
C GLY A 32 -15.83 -20.43 1.55
N ARG A 33 -16.31 -20.72 2.76
CA ARG A 33 -17.66 -21.24 3.00
C ARG A 33 -18.68 -20.15 3.30
N THR A 34 -18.23 -19.02 3.81
CA THR A 34 -19.06 -17.86 4.15
C THR A 34 -18.87 -16.74 3.14
N GLU A 35 -19.80 -15.79 3.07
CA GLU A 35 -19.67 -14.61 2.22
C GLU A 35 -18.48 -13.73 2.64
N LEU A 36 -18.20 -13.64 3.95
CA LEU A 36 -17.05 -12.88 4.47
C LEU A 36 -15.71 -13.50 4.04
N GLU A 37 -15.61 -14.83 4.03
CA GLU A 37 -14.42 -15.54 3.55
C GLU A 37 -14.21 -15.38 2.03
N ARG A 38 -15.27 -15.06 1.29
CA ARG A 38 -15.25 -14.84 -0.16
C ARG A 38 -15.01 -13.40 -0.57
N LEU A 39 -14.88 -12.49 0.40
CA LEU A 39 -14.57 -11.09 0.09
C LEU A 39 -13.16 -10.99 -0.49
N VAL A 40 -13.08 -10.60 -1.75
CA VAL A 40 -11.84 -10.19 -2.41
C VAL A 40 -12.04 -8.76 -2.86
N ASP A 41 -11.16 -7.87 -2.46
CA ASP A 41 -11.24 -6.45 -2.81
C ASP A 41 -9.88 -5.89 -3.20
N ILE A 42 -9.88 -4.88 -4.06
CA ILE A 42 -8.73 -4.05 -4.37
C ILE A 42 -9.04 -2.63 -3.90
N GLY A 43 -8.78 -2.36 -2.63
CA GLY A 43 -9.02 -1.04 -2.03
C GLY A 43 -8.03 0.02 -2.50
N GLY A 44 -6.86 -0.40 -2.95
CA GLY A 44 -5.80 0.50 -3.43
C GLY A 44 -5.84 0.75 -4.94
N GLN A 45 -5.31 1.89 -5.37
CA GLN A 45 -5.11 2.17 -6.80
C GLN A 45 -3.96 1.32 -7.35
N PRO A 46 -4.04 0.79 -8.59
CA PRO A 46 -2.90 0.16 -9.23
C PRO A 46 -1.71 1.12 -9.33
N LEU A 47 -0.54 0.65 -8.90
CA LEU A 47 0.69 1.42 -9.03
C LEU A 47 1.29 1.18 -10.40
N VAL A 48 1.34 2.23 -11.22
CA VAL A 48 1.87 2.14 -12.59
C VAL A 48 3.38 2.26 -12.55
N LEU A 49 4.05 1.28 -13.14
CA LEU A 49 5.48 1.24 -13.42
C LEU A 49 5.69 1.36 -14.94
N ASP A 50 6.94 1.42 -15.39
CA ASP A 50 7.23 1.65 -16.82
C ASP A 50 6.50 0.69 -17.78
N SER A 51 6.59 -0.62 -17.53
CA SER A 51 6.01 -1.66 -18.39
C SER A 51 4.99 -2.55 -17.69
N ALA A 52 4.72 -2.30 -16.42
CA ALA A 52 3.86 -3.13 -15.59
C ALA A 52 3.00 -2.28 -14.64
N ILE A 53 2.01 -2.92 -14.05
CA ILE A 53 1.31 -2.40 -12.88
C ILE A 53 1.55 -3.32 -11.69
N MET A 54 1.62 -2.74 -10.50
CA MET A 54 1.62 -3.49 -9.26
C MET A 54 0.29 -3.27 -8.54
N VAL A 55 -0.33 -4.36 -8.13
CA VAL A 55 -1.63 -4.36 -7.44
C VAL A 55 -1.59 -5.27 -6.23
N ALA A 56 -2.28 -4.88 -5.18
CA ALA A 56 -2.50 -5.70 -3.99
C ALA A 56 -4.00 -5.84 -3.74
N GLY A 57 -4.44 -7.03 -3.36
CA GLY A 57 -5.82 -7.30 -3.00
C GLY A 57 -5.96 -7.77 -1.56
N TYR A 58 -7.12 -7.47 -0.98
CA TYR A 58 -7.54 -8.08 0.27
C TYR A 58 -7.93 -9.53 0.01
N GLN A 59 -7.45 -10.46 0.84
CA GLN A 59 -7.60 -11.92 0.67
C GLN A 59 -7.20 -12.42 -0.73
N GLY A 60 -6.12 -11.85 -1.27
CA GLY A 60 -5.65 -12.12 -2.62
C GLY A 60 -4.15 -12.28 -2.70
N LYS A 61 -3.54 -11.48 -3.53
CA LYS A 61 -2.09 -11.47 -3.75
C LYS A 61 -1.57 -10.06 -4.04
N LEU A 62 -0.27 -9.87 -3.83
CA LEU A 62 0.50 -8.81 -4.44
C LEU A 62 0.98 -9.31 -5.80
N ALA A 63 0.63 -8.63 -6.86
CA ALA A 63 0.93 -9.05 -8.22
C ALA A 63 1.57 -7.93 -9.05
N LEU A 64 2.48 -8.33 -9.93
CA LEU A 64 3.05 -7.52 -11.01
C LEU A 64 2.47 -8.02 -12.33
N VAL A 65 1.80 -7.15 -13.06
CA VAL A 65 1.06 -7.48 -14.28
C VAL A 65 1.58 -6.61 -15.42
N ASP A 66 1.92 -7.22 -16.55
CA ASP A 66 2.34 -6.48 -17.75
C ASP A 66 1.23 -5.54 -18.22
N ILE A 67 1.54 -4.27 -18.40
CA ILE A 67 0.56 -3.22 -18.67
C ILE A 67 -0.10 -3.34 -20.05
N ARG A 68 0.54 -4.01 -20.99
CA ARG A 68 0.04 -4.14 -22.38
C ARG A 68 -0.83 -5.38 -22.56
N SER A 69 -0.42 -6.50 -21.96
CA SER A 69 -1.07 -7.80 -22.16
C SER A 69 -2.02 -8.20 -21.04
N GLY A 70 -1.87 -7.62 -19.83
CA GLY A 70 -2.58 -8.07 -18.65
C GLY A 70 -2.07 -9.41 -18.09
N GLN A 71 -0.94 -9.91 -18.58
CA GLN A 71 -0.36 -11.16 -18.10
C GLN A 71 0.37 -10.95 -16.76
N GLU A 72 0.19 -11.90 -15.86
CA GLU A 72 0.93 -11.93 -14.61
C GLU A 72 2.42 -12.17 -14.87
N VAL A 73 3.27 -11.26 -14.43
CA VAL A 73 4.73 -11.39 -14.49
C VAL A 73 5.25 -12.06 -13.21
N TRP A 74 4.63 -11.74 -12.08
CA TRP A 74 4.99 -12.25 -10.76
C TRP A 74 3.85 -12.03 -9.79
N SER A 75 3.71 -12.94 -8.82
CA SER A 75 2.83 -12.71 -7.68
C SER A 75 3.31 -13.45 -6.42
N LYS A 76 2.86 -12.98 -5.26
CA LYS A 76 2.96 -13.69 -3.97
C LYS A 76 1.62 -13.54 -3.22
N PRO A 77 1.21 -14.54 -2.42
CA PRO A 77 0.05 -14.38 -1.54
C PRO A 77 0.23 -13.17 -0.62
N ALA A 78 -0.78 -12.33 -0.55
CA ALA A 78 -0.82 -11.16 0.31
C ALA A 78 -2.27 -10.75 0.57
N SER A 79 -2.48 -10.03 1.66
CA SER A 79 -3.77 -9.39 1.93
C SER A 79 -3.52 -7.95 2.35
N SER A 80 -4.01 -7.00 1.57
CA SER A 80 -3.83 -5.58 1.83
C SER A 80 -5.02 -4.78 1.33
N PHE A 81 -5.39 -3.75 2.08
CA PHE A 81 -6.39 -2.76 1.68
C PHE A 81 -5.79 -1.60 0.86
N TYR A 82 -4.47 -1.52 0.79
CA TYR A 82 -3.75 -0.41 0.18
C TYR A 82 -2.84 -0.88 -0.96
N SER A 83 -2.56 0.05 -1.86
CA SER A 83 -1.48 -0.11 -2.83
C SER A 83 -0.14 -0.21 -2.12
N PRO A 84 0.83 -0.95 -2.65
CA PRO A 84 2.20 -0.89 -2.17
C PRO A 84 2.79 0.52 -2.35
N ALA A 85 3.81 0.84 -1.55
CA ALA A 85 4.67 1.99 -1.75
C ALA A 85 6.00 1.53 -2.36
N ILE A 86 6.63 2.39 -3.15
CA ILE A 86 7.96 2.13 -3.72
C ILE A 86 8.88 3.26 -3.34
N GLY A 87 10.07 2.90 -2.91
CA GLY A 87 11.16 3.82 -2.59
C GLY A 87 12.43 3.07 -2.26
N ASN A 88 13.57 3.73 -2.38
CA ASN A 88 14.89 3.16 -2.05
C ASN A 88 15.19 1.83 -2.75
N GLY A 89 14.61 1.61 -3.96
CA GLY A 89 14.75 0.36 -4.70
C GLY A 89 13.94 -0.81 -4.12
N ASN A 90 13.04 -0.56 -3.16
CA ASN A 90 12.23 -1.56 -2.45
C ASN A 90 10.73 -1.30 -2.60
N ILE A 91 9.96 -2.33 -2.27
CA ILE A 91 8.49 -2.33 -2.24
C ILE A 91 8.07 -2.50 -0.79
N TYR A 92 7.18 -1.63 -0.31
CA TYR A 92 6.65 -1.68 1.05
C TYR A 92 5.14 -1.89 1.00
N LEU A 93 4.64 -2.84 1.77
CA LEU A 93 3.22 -3.20 1.81
C LEU A 93 2.74 -3.23 3.26
N ALA A 94 1.67 -2.51 3.55
CA ALA A 94 0.91 -2.69 4.79
C ALA A 94 -0.10 -3.81 4.59
N SER A 95 0.03 -4.88 5.35
CA SER A 95 -0.89 -6.01 5.35
C SER A 95 -2.21 -5.66 6.05
N ALA A 96 -3.27 -6.40 5.75
CA ALA A 96 -4.59 -6.17 6.34
C ALA A 96 -4.65 -6.36 7.86
N ASN A 97 -3.72 -7.14 8.43
CA ASN A 97 -3.55 -7.29 9.87
C ASN A 97 -2.68 -6.19 10.51
N GLY A 98 -2.09 -5.29 9.72
CA GLY A 98 -1.28 -4.17 10.21
C GLY A 98 0.23 -4.38 10.14
N ASP A 99 0.70 -5.56 9.76
CA ASP A 99 2.14 -5.77 9.54
C ASP A 99 2.63 -4.99 8.35
N ILE A 100 3.87 -4.53 8.41
CA ILE A 100 4.52 -3.85 7.28
C ILE A 100 5.63 -4.76 6.77
N GLN A 101 5.60 -5.04 5.47
CA GLN A 101 6.59 -5.87 4.79
C GLN A 101 7.42 -5.02 3.82
N ALA A 102 8.72 -5.29 3.78
CA ALA A 102 9.59 -4.81 2.74
C ALA A 102 10.06 -5.94 1.83
N LEU A 103 9.97 -5.71 0.54
CA LEU A 103 10.47 -6.61 -0.49
C LEU A 103 11.50 -5.85 -1.33
N ARG A 104 12.57 -6.53 -1.72
CA ARG A 104 13.56 -5.97 -2.64
C ARG A 104 12.95 -5.77 -4.02
N GLY A 105 13.16 -4.62 -4.64
CA GLY A 105 12.50 -4.27 -5.89
C GLY A 105 12.90 -5.12 -7.10
N ASN A 106 14.15 -5.60 -7.17
CA ASN A 106 14.66 -6.34 -8.32
C ASN A 106 14.23 -7.81 -8.36
N ASP A 107 14.30 -8.54 -7.24
CA ASP A 107 14.00 -9.97 -7.13
C ASP A 107 12.78 -10.29 -6.26
N ARG A 108 12.20 -9.30 -5.59
CA ARG A 108 11.00 -9.36 -4.74
C ARG A 108 11.16 -10.28 -3.55
N ARG A 109 12.40 -10.54 -3.12
CA ARG A 109 12.68 -11.25 -1.88
C ARG A 109 12.27 -10.39 -0.70
N GLU A 110 11.71 -11.02 0.31
CA GLU A 110 11.41 -10.39 1.58
C GLU A 110 12.71 -9.95 2.26
N LEU A 111 12.76 -8.69 2.67
CA LEU A 111 13.87 -8.10 3.41
C LEU A 111 13.59 -8.15 4.89
N TRP A 112 12.41 -7.70 5.29
CA TRP A 112 11.97 -7.70 6.69
C TRP A 112 10.44 -7.63 6.77
N VAL A 113 9.90 -8.01 7.94
CA VAL A 113 8.52 -7.84 8.34
C VAL A 113 8.52 -7.18 9.72
N GLN A 114 7.75 -6.11 9.86
CA GLN A 114 7.51 -5.41 11.10
C GLN A 114 6.10 -5.73 11.59
N ASP A 115 5.97 -6.38 12.73
CA ASP A 115 4.71 -6.89 13.30
C ASP A 115 4.25 -6.19 14.60
N GLN A 116 5.06 -5.27 15.15
CA GLN A 116 4.70 -4.52 16.37
C GLN A 116 3.48 -3.61 16.18
N LEU A 117 3.12 -3.32 14.92
CA LEU A 117 1.94 -2.54 14.56
C LEU A 117 0.75 -3.42 14.16
N SER A 118 0.80 -4.73 14.40
CA SER A 118 -0.30 -5.65 14.14
C SER A 118 -1.59 -5.17 14.81
N TRP A 119 -2.70 -5.29 14.06
CA TRP A 119 -4.05 -4.92 14.46
C TRP A 119 -4.28 -3.41 14.69
N ARG A 120 -3.32 -2.56 14.36
CA ARG A 120 -3.46 -1.11 14.47
C ARG A 120 -4.08 -0.44 13.24
N GLN A 121 -4.51 -1.21 12.23
CA GLN A 121 -5.11 -0.70 10.99
C GLN A 121 -4.27 0.41 10.37
N VAL A 122 -2.99 0.14 10.21
CA VAL A 122 -2.05 1.12 9.68
C VAL A 122 -2.39 1.51 8.24
N THR A 123 -2.11 2.75 7.90
CA THR A 123 -2.28 3.26 6.54
C THR A 123 -1.19 2.71 5.60
N ARG A 124 -1.35 2.96 4.29
CA ARG A 124 -0.28 2.74 3.33
C ARG A 124 1.01 3.44 3.80
N PRO A 125 2.16 2.76 3.75
CA PRO A 125 3.45 3.39 4.03
C PRO A 125 3.74 4.56 3.08
N ALA A 126 4.22 5.68 3.62
CA ALA A 126 4.76 6.80 2.88
C ALA A 126 6.28 6.77 3.02
N VAL A 127 7.00 6.76 1.90
CA VAL A 127 8.48 6.74 1.90
C VAL A 127 9.00 8.18 1.95
N SER A 128 9.83 8.49 2.96
CA SER A 128 10.45 9.79 3.14
C SER A 128 11.94 9.62 3.49
N GLY A 129 12.81 9.74 2.49
CA GLY A 129 14.24 9.44 2.66
C GLY A 129 14.43 7.98 3.13
N ASP A 130 15.19 7.79 4.19
CA ASP A 130 15.49 6.49 4.78
C ASP A 130 14.40 5.98 5.74
N TYR A 131 13.23 6.63 5.75
CA TYR A 131 12.14 6.31 6.65
C TYR A 131 10.84 5.97 5.93
N LEU A 132 10.02 5.18 6.63
CA LEU A 132 8.61 4.95 6.29
C LEU A 132 7.75 5.62 7.36
N VAL A 133 6.67 6.25 6.93
CA VAL A 133 5.69 6.86 7.84
C VAL A 133 4.33 6.22 7.60
N VAL A 134 3.69 5.76 8.67
CA VAL A 134 2.32 5.25 8.66
C VAL A 134 1.50 5.91 9.76
N GLY A 135 0.22 6.12 9.51
CA GLY A 135 -0.75 6.48 10.54
C GLY A 135 -1.52 5.25 11.00
N ASP A 136 -2.16 5.29 12.17
CA ASP A 136 -2.98 4.21 12.66
C ASP A 136 -4.38 4.67 13.12
N PHE A 137 -5.24 3.69 13.47
CA PHE A 137 -6.62 3.96 13.87
C PHE A 137 -6.73 4.68 15.23
N GLU A 138 -5.70 4.59 16.07
CA GLU A 138 -5.64 5.36 17.33
C GLU A 138 -5.11 6.78 17.12
N GLY A 139 -4.64 7.13 15.91
CA GLY A 139 -4.17 8.46 15.54
C GLY A 139 -2.72 8.73 15.89
N TYR A 140 -1.92 7.69 15.96
CA TYR A 140 -0.47 7.83 16.01
C TYR A 140 0.11 7.82 14.60
N LEU A 141 1.14 8.61 14.42
CA LEU A 141 2.11 8.46 13.34
C LEU A 141 3.27 7.63 13.87
N HIS A 142 3.67 6.64 13.11
CA HIS A 142 4.84 5.81 13.38
C HIS A 142 5.87 6.06 12.29
N VAL A 143 7.11 6.25 12.69
CA VAL A 143 8.26 6.38 11.81
C VAL A 143 9.10 5.12 11.95
N LEU A 144 9.37 4.44 10.83
CA LEU A 144 10.14 3.21 10.79
C LEU A 144 11.37 3.42 9.90
N SER A 145 12.45 2.72 10.21
CA SER A 145 13.60 2.61 9.31
C SER A 145 13.19 1.86 8.04
N ALA A 146 13.50 2.39 6.88
CA ALA A 146 13.26 1.71 5.61
C ALA A 146 14.22 0.53 5.38
N GLU A 147 15.36 0.50 6.08
CA GLU A 147 16.39 -0.52 5.97
C GLU A 147 15.98 -1.85 6.64
N ASP A 148 15.47 -1.77 7.87
CA ASP A 148 15.22 -2.94 8.72
C ASP A 148 13.81 -3.00 9.35
N GLY A 149 12.98 -1.97 9.13
CA GLY A 149 11.63 -1.89 9.67
C GLY A 149 11.54 -1.52 11.17
N SER A 150 12.67 -1.23 11.82
CA SER A 150 12.69 -0.85 13.24
C SER A 150 11.94 0.47 13.50
N LEU A 151 11.22 0.56 14.62
CA LEU A 151 10.51 1.76 15.01
C LEU A 151 11.52 2.84 15.45
N GLN A 152 11.50 3.98 14.79
CA GLN A 152 12.39 5.12 15.04
C GLN A 152 11.72 6.25 15.81
N GLY A 153 10.41 6.39 15.67
CA GLY A 153 9.67 7.43 16.36
C GLY A 153 8.16 7.25 16.30
N GLN A 154 7.48 7.95 17.20
CA GLN A 154 6.04 7.93 17.30
C GLN A 154 5.50 9.30 17.73
N LEU A 155 4.42 9.74 17.10
CA LEU A 155 3.75 11.00 17.44
C LEU A 155 2.23 10.79 17.53
N LYS A 156 1.62 11.13 18.67
CA LYS A 156 0.16 11.24 18.76
C LYS A 156 -0.28 12.48 17.99
N PHE A 157 -0.99 12.27 16.89
CA PHE A 157 -1.40 13.34 15.99
C PHE A 157 -2.87 13.73 16.16
N ASP A 158 -3.77 12.73 16.21
CA ASP A 158 -5.22 12.95 16.26
C ASP A 158 -5.87 11.92 17.21
N SER A 159 -6.88 12.32 17.98
CA SER A 159 -7.62 11.39 18.86
C SER A 159 -8.61 10.49 18.11
N GLU A 160 -9.05 10.92 16.91
CA GLU A 160 -10.07 10.24 16.10
C GLU A 160 -9.46 9.24 15.08
N GLY A 161 -8.14 9.08 15.12
CA GLY A 161 -7.44 8.17 14.22
C GLY A 161 -6.90 8.83 12.94
N ILE A 162 -6.12 8.05 12.18
CA ILE A 162 -5.59 8.44 10.87
C ILE A 162 -5.93 7.32 9.88
N ARG A 163 -6.75 7.61 8.87
CA ARG A 163 -7.13 6.66 7.81
C ARG A 163 -6.59 7.06 6.43
N VAL A 164 -6.30 8.34 6.26
CA VAL A 164 -5.71 8.85 5.02
C VAL A 164 -4.21 8.63 5.07
N PRO A 165 -3.62 7.94 4.07
CA PRO A 165 -2.18 7.78 4.00
C PRO A 165 -1.45 9.12 3.98
N VAL A 166 -0.35 9.19 4.72
CA VAL A 166 0.53 10.36 4.71
C VAL A 166 1.02 10.64 3.30
N GLN A 167 1.04 11.91 2.89
CA GLN A 167 1.59 12.33 1.63
C GLN A 167 2.95 12.98 1.86
N VAL A 168 3.96 12.55 1.10
CA VAL A 168 5.29 13.17 1.13
C VAL A 168 5.37 14.19 0.00
N THR A 169 5.66 15.44 0.33
CA THR A 169 5.85 16.49 -0.65
C THR A 169 7.22 16.38 -1.32
N ARG A 170 7.42 17.11 -2.41
CA ARG A 170 8.72 17.14 -3.12
C ARG A 170 9.87 17.63 -2.23
N ASP A 171 9.58 18.47 -1.25
CA ASP A 171 10.54 19.03 -0.31
C ASP A 171 10.75 18.15 0.93
N GLY A 172 10.19 16.91 0.92
CA GLY A 172 10.33 15.95 2.00
C GLY A 172 9.43 16.20 3.22
N ASN A 173 8.53 17.19 3.18
CA ASN A 173 7.58 17.41 4.24
C ASN A 173 6.46 16.35 4.20
N LEU A 174 5.89 16.04 5.36
CA LEU A 174 4.78 15.12 5.54
C LEU A 174 3.48 15.90 5.65
N LEU A 175 2.57 15.72 4.71
CA LEU A 175 1.22 16.23 4.81
C LEU A 175 0.35 15.16 5.48
N VAL A 176 -0.18 15.47 6.65
CA VAL A 176 -0.92 14.54 7.51
C VAL A 176 -2.33 15.07 7.73
N TYR A 177 -3.32 14.20 7.50
CA TYR A 177 -4.72 14.49 7.76
C TYR A 177 -5.32 13.47 8.73
N GLY A 178 -5.82 13.95 9.86
CA GLY A 178 -6.49 13.15 10.88
C GLY A 178 -8.00 13.10 10.71
N ASN A 179 -8.63 12.06 11.22
CA ASN A 179 -10.09 11.87 11.12
C ASN A 179 -10.88 12.97 11.84
N GLY A 180 -10.30 13.60 12.88
CA GLY A 180 -10.87 14.75 13.55
C GLY A 180 -10.84 16.06 12.75
N GLY A 181 -10.39 16.02 11.50
CA GLY A 181 -10.31 17.18 10.61
C GLY A 181 -9.02 17.99 10.76
N LYS A 182 -8.05 17.50 11.52
CA LYS A 182 -6.74 18.15 11.68
C LYS A 182 -5.88 17.91 10.44
N LEU A 183 -5.43 18.99 9.81
CA LEU A 183 -4.45 18.96 8.72
C LEU A 183 -3.17 19.65 9.19
N SER A 184 -2.03 19.00 8.99
CA SER A 184 -0.72 19.58 9.34
C SER A 184 0.36 19.19 8.33
N VAL A 185 1.37 20.05 8.26
CA VAL A 185 2.63 19.79 7.58
C VAL A 185 3.67 19.53 8.65
N LEU A 186 4.29 18.36 8.62
CA LEU A 186 5.31 17.93 9.57
C LEU A 186 6.64 17.70 8.83
N ARG A 187 7.74 17.68 9.56
CA ARG A 187 9.05 17.34 9.05
C ARG A 187 9.69 16.30 9.96
N LEU A 188 10.36 15.33 9.35
CA LEU A 188 11.24 14.43 10.12
C LEU A 188 12.54 15.15 10.44
N GLU A 189 12.91 15.14 11.72
CA GLU A 189 14.20 15.62 12.20
C GLU A 189 14.88 14.46 12.90
N GLN A 190 16.17 14.32 12.72
CA GLN A 190 16.99 13.38 13.47
C GLN A 190 17.47 14.11 14.73
N ASP A 191 17.26 13.49 15.88
CA ASP A 191 17.92 13.94 17.11
C ASP A 191 19.43 13.61 16.98
N ASP A 192 20.26 14.65 17.10
CA ASP A 192 21.73 14.56 17.06
C ASP A 192 22.28 13.78 18.29
#